data_57d98362f3af6b6325902a7efd22e416
#
_entry.id   57d98362f3af6b6325902a7efd22e416
#
_cell.length_a   1.000
_cell.length_b   1.000
_cell.length_c   1.000
_cell.angle_alpha   90.00
_cell.angle_beta   90.00
_cell.angle_gamma   90.00
#
_symmetry.space_group_name_H-M   'P 1'
#
loop_
_entity.id
_entity.type
_entity.pdbx_description
1 polymer ?
#
loop_
_entity_poly.entity_id
_entity_poly.type
_entity_poly.pdbx_seq_one_letter_code
_entity_poly.pdbx_strand_id
1 'polypeptide(L)'
;MSITFLIITCTSCSFEGTSLVTAGRYLWNDNGRTFQFDRRLGLCLDCNKVVAIEDLPDAETMERARSIRQTYVGQPLFSFIEPDYAKYLASQDGFDVLEQVIELNRQPVCLQCGKSAVRPINRPEGLTGETPVSLNLGHPWCSGTLQMQTSGGLRIGVRPETHVYNIHGRLISTYDE
;
A
#
# COMPACT_ATOMS: atom_id res chain seq x y z
N MET A 1 8.09 16.69 13.76
CA MET A 1 8.89 16.01 12.69
C MET A 1 8.41 16.60 11.36
N SER A 2 9.32 16.95 10.44
CA SER A 2 8.92 17.39 9.09
C SER A 2 8.85 16.15 8.20
N ILE A 3 7.72 15.93 7.56
CA ILE A 3 7.49 14.79 6.67
C ILE A 3 7.45 15.33 5.25
N THR A 4 8.35 14.84 4.39
CA THR A 4 8.27 15.07 2.95
C THR A 4 7.28 14.07 2.37
N PHE A 5 6.28 14.54 1.62
CA PHE A 5 5.31 13.70 0.93
C PHE A 5 5.33 13.96 -0.57
N LEU A 6 4.71 13.09 -1.32
CA LEU A 6 4.61 13.21 -2.78
C LEU A 6 3.29 13.90 -3.14
N ILE A 7 3.36 14.80 -4.10
CA ILE A 7 2.21 15.47 -4.73
C ILE A 7 2.10 14.92 -6.14
N ILE A 8 0.91 14.49 -6.51
CA ILE A 8 0.58 14.00 -7.84
C ILE A 8 -0.42 14.96 -8.48
N THR A 9 -0.10 15.48 -9.65
CA THR A 9 -0.95 16.41 -10.40
C THR A 9 -1.16 15.93 -11.83
N CYS A 10 -2.16 16.49 -12.51
CA CYS A 10 -2.40 16.27 -13.93
C CYS A 10 -1.96 17.49 -14.75
N THR A 11 -1.35 17.26 -15.93
CA THR A 11 -0.89 18.34 -16.83
C THR A 11 -2.03 19.11 -17.49
N SER A 12 -3.26 18.57 -17.51
CA SER A 12 -4.36 19.13 -18.31
C SER A 12 -5.64 19.42 -17.53
N CYS A 13 -5.70 19.10 -16.23
CA CYS A 13 -6.86 19.41 -15.40
C CYS A 13 -6.45 19.67 -13.94
N SER A 14 -7.40 20.05 -13.10
CA SER A 14 -7.18 20.35 -11.67
C SER A 14 -7.03 19.10 -10.76
N PHE A 15 -6.78 17.93 -11.35
CA PHE A 15 -6.57 16.72 -10.54
C PHE A 15 -5.31 16.85 -9.67
N GLU A 16 -5.47 16.61 -8.40
CA GLU A 16 -4.41 16.60 -7.41
C GLU A 16 -4.62 15.47 -6.39
N GLY A 17 -3.52 14.88 -5.94
CA GLY A 17 -3.50 13.89 -4.87
C GLY A 17 -2.15 13.87 -4.17
N THR A 18 -2.10 13.20 -3.01
CA THR A 18 -0.87 13.13 -2.21
C THR A 18 -0.59 11.72 -1.73
N SER A 19 0.68 11.41 -1.43
CA SER A 19 1.07 10.13 -0.82
C SER A 19 0.62 9.99 0.64
N LEU A 20 0.09 11.03 1.25
CA LEU A 20 -0.44 10.97 2.63
C LEU A 20 -1.61 9.98 2.75
N VAL A 21 -2.29 9.66 1.66
CA VAL A 21 -3.33 8.63 1.62
C VAL A 21 -2.83 7.23 1.99
N THR A 22 -1.50 7.01 1.99
CA THR A 22 -0.90 5.75 2.45
C THR A 22 -0.43 5.81 3.91
N ALA A 23 -0.68 6.91 4.63
CA ALA A 23 -0.37 7.00 6.06
C ALA A 23 -1.31 6.11 6.89
N GLY A 24 -0.83 5.66 8.06
CA GLY A 24 -1.60 4.80 8.94
C GLY A 24 -1.18 3.33 8.89
N ARG A 25 -1.91 2.50 9.62
CA ARG A 25 -1.73 1.06 9.71
C ARG A 25 -2.89 0.34 9.04
N TYR A 26 -2.62 -0.73 8.32
CA TYR A 26 -3.60 -1.45 7.52
C TYR A 26 -3.58 -2.93 7.89
N LEU A 27 -4.73 -3.46 8.30
CA LEU A 27 -4.88 -4.83 8.76
C LEU A 27 -5.97 -5.55 7.97
N TRP A 28 -5.71 -6.79 7.53
CA TRP A 28 -6.81 -7.71 7.24
C TRP A 28 -7.24 -8.39 8.52
N ASN A 29 -8.53 -8.66 8.63
CA ASN A 29 -9.12 -9.43 9.72
C ASN A 29 -9.94 -10.59 9.15
N ASP A 30 -9.66 -11.77 9.65
CA ASP A 30 -10.49 -12.95 9.46
C ASP A 30 -10.77 -13.63 10.81
N ASN A 31 -12.03 -13.63 11.22
CA ASN A 31 -12.50 -14.27 12.45
C ASN A 31 -11.69 -13.90 13.71
N GLY A 32 -11.31 -12.62 13.83
CA GLY A 32 -10.57 -12.07 14.96
C GLY A 32 -9.04 -12.22 14.84
N ARG A 33 -8.52 -12.91 13.83
CA ARG A 33 -7.10 -12.92 13.50
C ARG A 33 -6.77 -11.78 12.56
N THR A 34 -5.67 -11.10 12.80
CA THR A 34 -5.27 -9.95 12.01
C THR A 34 -3.90 -10.13 11.40
N PHE A 35 -3.72 -9.63 10.18
CA PHE A 35 -2.44 -9.54 9.50
C PHE A 35 -2.20 -8.11 9.04
N GLN A 36 -1.04 -7.55 9.39
CA GLN A 36 -0.64 -6.24 8.89
C GLN A 36 -0.11 -6.39 7.46
N PHE A 37 -0.76 -5.72 6.52
CA PHE A 37 -0.36 -5.78 5.12
C PHE A 37 0.23 -4.46 4.61
N ASP A 38 1.02 -4.57 3.56
CA ASP A 38 1.60 -3.42 2.88
C ASP A 38 0.62 -2.79 1.90
N ARG A 39 0.83 -1.52 1.67
CA ARG A 39 0.06 -0.71 0.74
C ARG A 39 1.01 0.12 -0.10
N ARG A 40 0.60 0.39 -1.30
CA ARG A 40 1.29 1.30 -2.21
C ARG A 40 0.36 2.38 -2.75
N LEU A 41 0.95 3.38 -3.34
CA LEU A 41 0.21 4.46 -3.97
C LEU A 41 -0.43 3.97 -5.28
N GLY A 42 -1.66 4.39 -5.55
CA GLY A 42 -2.35 4.05 -6.78
C GLY A 42 -3.35 5.11 -7.22
N LEU A 43 -3.74 5.03 -8.48
CA LEU A 43 -4.87 5.75 -9.04
C LEU A 43 -6.07 4.81 -9.10
N CYS A 44 -7.14 5.12 -8.40
CA CYS A 44 -8.41 4.41 -8.53
C CYS A 44 -9.25 5.05 -9.64
N LEU A 45 -9.62 4.25 -10.64
CA LEU A 45 -10.39 4.74 -11.78
C LEU A 45 -11.85 5.01 -11.41
N ASP A 46 -12.42 4.27 -10.47
CA ASP A 46 -13.78 4.48 -9.97
C ASP A 46 -13.91 5.72 -9.08
N CYS A 47 -12.92 5.95 -8.20
CA CYS A 47 -12.92 7.13 -7.32
C CYS A 47 -12.43 8.38 -8.03
N ASN A 48 -11.70 8.26 -9.13
CA ASN A 48 -10.91 9.31 -9.78
C ASN A 48 -10.01 10.04 -8.76
N LYS A 49 -9.25 9.27 -7.97
CA LYS A 49 -8.40 9.80 -6.90
C LYS A 49 -7.09 9.01 -6.78
N VAL A 50 -6.08 9.69 -6.28
CA VAL A 50 -4.92 9.03 -5.68
C VAL A 50 -5.36 8.38 -4.38
N VAL A 51 -5.06 7.10 -4.21
CA VAL A 51 -5.52 6.28 -3.09
C VAL A 51 -4.42 5.33 -2.61
N ALA A 52 -4.57 4.81 -1.41
CA ALA A 52 -3.86 3.60 -1.02
C ALA A 52 -4.49 2.39 -1.71
N ILE A 53 -3.66 1.52 -2.24
CA ILE A 53 -4.06 0.21 -2.78
C ILE A 53 -3.29 -0.89 -2.06
N GLU A 54 -3.85 -2.09 -2.01
CA GLU A 54 -3.15 -3.24 -1.44
C GLU A 54 -1.86 -3.52 -2.20
N ASP A 55 -0.80 -3.85 -1.47
CA ASP A 55 0.45 -4.36 -2.04
C ASP A 55 0.58 -5.85 -1.71
N LEU A 56 0.09 -6.68 -2.62
CA LEU A 56 0.12 -8.12 -2.44
C LEU A 56 1.50 -8.66 -2.82
N PRO A 57 2.10 -9.55 -2.00
CA PRO A 57 3.34 -10.19 -2.36
C PRO A 57 3.17 -11.06 -3.61
N ASP A 58 4.22 -11.15 -4.40
CA ASP A 58 4.26 -12.05 -5.55
C ASP A 58 4.38 -13.53 -5.13
N ALA A 59 4.18 -14.41 -6.09
CA ALA A 59 4.18 -15.86 -5.86
C ALA A 59 5.53 -16.38 -5.32
N GLU A 60 6.64 -15.82 -5.78
CA GLU A 60 8.00 -16.19 -5.34
C GLU A 60 8.20 -15.82 -3.86
N THR A 61 7.84 -14.59 -3.50
CA THR A 61 7.90 -14.10 -2.12
C THR A 61 7.04 -14.95 -1.19
N MET A 62 5.82 -15.32 -1.62
CA MET A 62 4.92 -16.17 -0.82
C MET A 62 5.49 -17.57 -0.62
N GLU A 63 6.04 -18.19 -1.66
CA GLU A 63 6.63 -19.52 -1.56
C GLU A 63 7.84 -19.53 -0.60
N ARG A 64 8.69 -18.51 -0.70
CA ARG A 64 9.79 -18.32 0.24
C ARG A 64 9.30 -18.13 1.68
N ALA A 65 8.26 -17.33 1.89
CA ALA A 65 7.68 -17.12 3.22
C ALA A 65 7.12 -18.41 3.83
N ARG A 66 6.41 -19.22 3.02
CA ARG A 66 5.93 -20.55 3.44
C ARG A 66 7.06 -21.48 3.82
N SER A 67 8.11 -21.57 3.00
CA SER A 67 9.28 -22.40 3.26
C SER A 67 9.98 -22.00 4.56
N ILE A 68 10.15 -20.69 4.80
CA ILE A 68 10.72 -20.17 6.04
C ILE A 68 9.84 -20.58 7.24
N ARG A 69 8.52 -20.39 7.14
CA ARG A 69 7.61 -20.75 8.23
C ARG A 69 7.61 -22.24 8.56
N GLN A 70 7.67 -23.10 7.56
CA GLN A 70 7.79 -24.56 7.75
C GLN A 70 9.11 -24.97 8.43
N THR A 71 10.22 -24.32 8.09
CA THR A 71 11.55 -24.61 8.63
C THR A 71 11.70 -24.18 10.09
N TYR A 72 11.06 -23.05 10.46
CA TYR A 72 11.23 -22.39 11.77
C TYR A 72 10.02 -22.54 12.69
N VAL A 73 9.23 -23.60 12.56
CA VAL A 73 8.08 -23.87 13.44
C VAL A 73 8.54 -23.88 14.90
N GLY A 74 7.99 -22.96 15.70
CA GLY A 74 8.25 -22.86 17.15
C GLY A 74 9.55 -22.17 17.55
N GLN A 75 10.29 -21.59 16.60
CA GLN A 75 11.45 -20.76 16.88
C GLN A 75 11.12 -19.27 16.66
N PRO A 76 11.63 -18.34 17.50
CA PRO A 76 11.47 -16.93 17.23
C PRO A 76 12.24 -16.55 15.96
N LEU A 77 11.52 -16.03 14.95
CA LEU A 77 12.07 -15.60 13.64
C LEU A 77 12.83 -14.25 13.74
N PHE A 78 13.45 -13.97 14.87
CA PHE A 78 14.17 -12.71 15.11
C PHE A 78 15.61 -12.78 14.59
N SER A 79 15.82 -12.30 13.39
CA SER A 79 17.11 -11.83 12.92
C SER A 79 16.92 -10.44 12.30
N PHE A 80 17.29 -9.39 13.04
CA PHE A 80 17.16 -7.99 12.63
C PHE A 80 18.22 -7.53 11.60
N ILE A 81 18.95 -8.44 10.97
CA ILE A 81 20.20 -8.09 10.25
C ILE A 81 20.01 -7.95 8.75
N GLU A 82 18.93 -8.49 8.15
CA GLU A 82 18.60 -8.23 6.75
C GLU A 82 17.10 -8.04 6.57
N PRO A 83 16.66 -6.99 5.86
CA PRO A 83 15.25 -6.77 5.56
C PRO A 83 14.80 -7.74 4.45
N ASP A 84 14.68 -9.02 4.78
CA ASP A 84 14.09 -10.01 3.87
C ASP A 84 12.58 -9.98 4.06
N TYR A 85 11.88 -9.48 3.04
CA TYR A 85 10.43 -9.31 3.07
C TYR A 85 9.70 -10.65 3.29
N ALA A 86 10.18 -11.76 2.72
CA ALA A 86 9.61 -13.06 2.96
C ALA A 86 9.75 -13.51 4.43
N LYS A 87 10.88 -13.18 5.10
CA LYS A 87 11.05 -13.43 6.54
C LYS A 87 10.09 -12.56 7.37
N TYR A 88 9.93 -11.29 6.99
CA TYR A 88 8.97 -10.41 7.64
C TYR A 88 7.55 -10.98 7.57
N LEU A 89 7.08 -11.37 6.39
CA LEU A 89 5.77 -11.99 6.22
C LEU A 89 5.63 -13.27 7.06
N ALA A 90 6.62 -14.17 6.99
CA ALA A 90 6.61 -15.43 7.73
C ALA A 90 6.57 -15.25 9.25
N SER A 91 7.07 -14.14 9.78
CA SER A 91 7.11 -13.84 11.21
C SER A 91 5.77 -13.32 11.77
N GLN A 92 4.83 -12.91 10.93
CA GLN A 92 3.56 -12.34 11.38
C GLN A 92 2.63 -13.41 11.95
N ASP A 93 1.99 -13.13 13.09
CA ASP A 93 1.06 -14.06 13.74
C ASP A 93 -0.14 -14.44 12.87
N GLY A 94 -0.63 -13.52 12.07
CA GLY A 94 -1.77 -13.73 11.15
C GLY A 94 -1.38 -14.21 9.75
N PHE A 95 -0.25 -14.88 9.56
CA PHE A 95 0.23 -15.31 8.23
C PHE A 95 -0.81 -16.14 7.45
N ASP A 96 -1.62 -16.92 8.13
CA ASP A 96 -2.72 -17.68 7.55
C ASP A 96 -3.84 -16.78 6.97
N VAL A 97 -4.04 -15.57 7.50
CA VAL A 97 -4.94 -14.57 6.89
C VAL A 97 -4.36 -14.09 5.56
N LEU A 98 -3.05 -13.86 5.48
CA LEU A 98 -2.39 -13.53 4.21
C LEU A 98 -2.54 -14.68 3.20
N GLU A 99 -2.33 -15.94 3.61
CA GLU A 99 -2.51 -17.09 2.73
C GLU A 99 -3.93 -17.15 2.14
N GLN A 100 -4.95 -16.94 2.96
CA GLN A 100 -6.34 -16.88 2.48
C GLN A 100 -6.55 -15.75 1.47
N VAL A 101 -5.99 -14.55 1.70
CA VAL A 101 -6.09 -13.43 0.74
C VAL A 101 -5.45 -13.79 -0.60
N ILE A 102 -4.29 -14.46 -0.58
CA ILE A 102 -3.60 -14.89 -1.81
C ILE A 102 -4.37 -16.01 -2.53
N GLU A 103 -4.94 -16.96 -1.78
CA GLU A 103 -5.75 -18.05 -2.34
C GLU A 103 -7.01 -17.56 -3.06
N LEU A 104 -7.55 -16.40 -2.67
CA LEU A 104 -8.65 -15.75 -3.40
C LEU A 104 -8.27 -15.37 -4.83
N ASN A 105 -6.98 -15.32 -5.17
CA ASN A 105 -6.43 -14.98 -6.49
C ASN A 105 -7.08 -13.73 -7.11
N ARG A 106 -7.39 -12.75 -6.26
CA ARG A 106 -8.02 -11.50 -6.67
C ARG A 106 -6.97 -10.42 -6.97
N GLN A 107 -7.37 -9.47 -7.79
CA GLN A 107 -6.55 -8.28 -8.01
C GLN A 107 -6.51 -7.38 -6.76
N PRO A 108 -5.41 -6.63 -6.55
CA PRO A 108 -5.35 -5.58 -5.54
C PRO A 108 -6.53 -4.62 -5.64
N VAL A 109 -7.03 -4.17 -4.50
CA VAL A 109 -8.18 -3.26 -4.47
C VAL A 109 -7.82 -1.88 -3.94
N CYS A 110 -8.64 -0.90 -4.33
CA CYS A 110 -8.66 0.43 -3.75
C CYS A 110 -9.13 0.34 -2.29
N LEU A 111 -8.30 0.79 -1.36
CA LEU A 111 -8.61 0.73 0.08
C LEU A 111 -9.66 1.76 0.50
N GLN A 112 -10.07 2.67 -0.39
CA GLN A 112 -11.17 3.60 -0.16
C GLN A 112 -12.53 3.04 -0.58
N CYS A 113 -12.63 2.37 -1.74
CA CYS A 113 -13.92 1.91 -2.28
C CYS A 113 -14.05 0.39 -2.47
N GLY A 114 -12.98 -0.39 -2.24
CA GLY A 114 -12.97 -1.85 -2.36
C GLY A 114 -12.98 -2.39 -3.80
N LYS A 115 -12.86 -1.53 -4.82
CA LYS A 115 -12.86 -1.94 -6.23
C LYS A 115 -11.46 -2.16 -6.78
N SER A 116 -11.35 -3.06 -7.77
CA SER A 116 -10.06 -3.47 -8.37
C SER A 116 -9.63 -2.64 -9.59
N ALA A 117 -10.42 -1.64 -10.01
CA ALA A 117 -10.04 -0.75 -11.10
C ALA A 117 -8.97 0.26 -10.65
N VAL A 118 -7.80 -0.25 -10.32
CA VAL A 118 -6.66 0.52 -9.78
C VAL A 118 -5.42 0.39 -10.66
N ARG A 119 -4.64 1.45 -10.72
CA ARG A 119 -3.33 1.48 -11.39
C ARG A 119 -2.27 1.88 -10.38
N PRO A 120 -1.22 1.06 -10.15
CA PRO A 120 -0.12 1.43 -9.26
C PRO A 120 0.57 2.70 -9.74
N ILE A 121 0.97 3.55 -8.80
CA ILE A 121 1.81 4.72 -9.03
C ILE A 121 3.17 4.44 -8.40
N ASN A 122 4.16 4.19 -9.23
CA ASN A 122 5.53 3.97 -8.78
C ASN A 122 6.26 5.32 -8.68
N ARG A 123 7.10 5.44 -7.67
CA ARG A 123 7.98 6.60 -7.55
C ARG A 123 9.04 6.55 -8.65
N PRO A 124 9.18 7.60 -9.49
CA PRO A 124 10.24 7.65 -10.48
C PRO A 124 11.62 7.61 -9.84
N GLU A 125 12.55 6.92 -10.48
CA GLU A 125 13.96 6.98 -10.09
C GLU A 125 14.47 8.42 -10.20
N GLY A 126 15.32 8.83 -9.25
CA GLY A 126 15.89 10.17 -9.25
C GLY A 126 14.94 11.32 -8.92
N LEU A 127 13.71 11.04 -8.45
CA LEU A 127 12.78 12.08 -8.02
C LEU A 127 13.38 12.82 -6.82
N THR A 128 13.90 14.03 -7.08
CA THR A 128 14.46 14.92 -6.08
C THR A 128 13.88 16.34 -6.24
N GLY A 129 13.44 16.91 -5.14
CA GLY A 129 12.96 18.29 -5.11
C GLY A 129 11.55 18.50 -5.67
N GLU A 130 11.21 19.76 -5.89
CA GLU A 130 9.86 20.23 -6.24
C GLU A 130 9.57 20.27 -7.74
N THR A 131 10.53 19.84 -8.58
CA THR A 131 10.32 19.79 -10.03
C THR A 131 9.45 18.59 -10.40
N PRO A 132 8.29 18.79 -11.06
CA PRO A 132 7.43 17.69 -11.45
C PRO A 132 8.09 16.75 -12.47
N VAL A 133 8.00 15.44 -12.23
CA VAL A 133 8.48 14.37 -13.11
C VAL A 133 7.27 13.61 -13.66
N SER A 134 7.24 13.35 -14.98
CA SER A 134 6.18 12.57 -15.61
C SER A 134 6.17 11.14 -15.11
N LEU A 135 4.98 10.64 -14.80
CA LEU A 135 4.75 9.23 -14.42
C LEU A 135 4.53 8.31 -15.63
N ASN A 136 4.49 8.87 -16.86
CA ASN A 136 4.06 8.16 -18.06
C ASN A 136 2.71 7.45 -17.90
N LEU A 137 1.86 7.97 -17.03
CA LEU A 137 0.54 7.47 -16.71
C LEU A 137 -0.49 8.52 -17.15
N GLY A 138 -1.29 8.18 -18.16
CA GLY A 138 -2.38 9.05 -18.64
C GLY A 138 -3.48 9.16 -17.57
N HIS A 139 -4.00 10.39 -17.40
CA HIS A 139 -5.17 10.62 -16.56
C HIS A 139 -6.44 10.22 -17.33
N PRO A 140 -7.20 9.21 -16.89
CA PRO A 140 -8.25 8.60 -17.72
C PRO A 140 -9.44 9.51 -18.04
N TRP A 141 -9.58 10.62 -17.29
CA TRP A 141 -10.72 11.54 -17.41
C TRP A 141 -10.39 12.81 -18.21
N CYS A 142 -9.16 12.93 -18.70
CA CYS A 142 -8.73 14.00 -19.60
C CYS A 142 -7.53 13.53 -20.45
N SER A 143 -7.09 14.36 -21.40
CA SER A 143 -5.92 14.07 -22.24
C SER A 143 -4.57 14.29 -21.56
N GLY A 144 -4.57 14.60 -20.25
CA GLY A 144 -3.35 14.91 -19.50
C GLY A 144 -2.60 13.67 -19.04
N THR A 145 -1.36 13.91 -18.63
CA THR A 145 -0.47 12.92 -18.03
C THR A 145 -0.26 13.26 -16.56
N LEU A 146 -0.18 12.24 -15.70
CA LEU A 146 0.13 12.46 -14.29
C LEU A 146 1.62 12.78 -14.11
N GLN A 147 1.90 13.68 -13.21
CA GLN A 147 3.24 14.10 -12.79
C GLN A 147 3.36 13.97 -11.27
N MET A 148 4.57 13.75 -10.80
CA MET A 148 4.88 13.64 -9.37
C MET A 148 6.01 14.59 -9.00
N GLN A 149 5.89 15.22 -7.84
CA GLN A 149 6.93 16.02 -7.22
C GLN A 149 6.97 15.76 -5.72
N THR A 150 8.07 16.15 -5.07
CA THR A 150 8.13 16.14 -3.60
C THR A 150 7.60 17.48 -3.06
N SER A 151 6.92 17.42 -1.93
CA SER A 151 6.54 18.63 -1.19
C SER A 151 7.73 19.22 -0.44
N GLY A 152 7.71 20.52 -0.20
CA GLY A 152 8.72 21.24 0.59
C GLY A 152 8.68 20.99 2.10
N GLY A 153 8.19 19.86 2.53
CA GLY A 153 8.14 19.46 3.94
C GLY A 153 7.05 20.17 4.76
N LEU A 154 6.02 19.44 5.12
CA LEU A 154 4.95 19.93 5.99
C LEU A 154 5.17 19.41 7.42
N ARG A 155 5.00 20.25 8.43
CA ARG A 155 4.88 19.80 9.82
C ARG A 155 3.44 19.33 10.03
N ILE A 156 3.19 18.04 9.82
CA ILE A 156 1.88 17.44 10.06
C ILE A 156 1.96 16.63 11.35
N GLY A 157 1.08 16.94 12.30
CA GLY A 157 0.75 16.03 13.39
C GLY A 157 -0.18 14.94 12.84
N VAL A 158 0.36 13.98 12.11
CA VAL A 158 -0.43 12.82 11.68
C VAL A 158 -0.63 11.94 12.89
N ARG A 159 -1.87 11.80 13.36
CA ARG A 159 -2.23 10.68 14.23
C ARG A 159 -2.38 9.47 13.31
N PRO A 160 -1.61 8.41 13.52
CA PRO A 160 -1.76 7.20 12.71
C PRO A 160 -3.12 6.56 13.01
N GLU A 161 -3.94 6.44 11.99
CA GLU A 161 -5.18 5.65 12.05
C GLU A 161 -4.89 4.20 11.71
N THR A 162 -5.58 3.28 12.38
CA THR A 162 -5.59 1.87 12.00
C THR A 162 -6.86 1.56 11.23
N HIS A 163 -6.70 1.09 10.00
CA HIS A 163 -7.79 0.68 9.11
C HIS A 163 -7.86 -0.84 9.05
N VAL A 164 -9.03 -1.40 9.34
CA VAL A 164 -9.27 -2.86 9.34
C VAL A 164 -10.16 -3.24 8.18
N TYR A 165 -9.71 -4.20 7.39
CA TYR A 165 -10.39 -4.72 6.20
C TYR A 165 -10.70 -6.20 6.38
N ASN A 166 -11.74 -6.71 5.74
CA ASN A 166 -11.89 -8.15 5.57
C ASN A 166 -10.95 -8.67 4.47
N ILE A 167 -10.84 -9.98 4.34
CA ILE A 167 -9.97 -10.65 3.33
C ILE A 167 -10.36 -10.32 1.88
N HIS A 168 -11.56 -9.77 1.64
CA HIS A 168 -12.00 -9.29 0.33
C HIS A 168 -11.66 -7.82 0.06
N GLY A 169 -10.91 -7.14 0.98
CA GLY A 169 -10.50 -5.74 0.86
C GLY A 169 -11.61 -4.73 1.15
N ARG A 170 -12.70 -5.12 1.85
CA ARG A 170 -13.75 -4.21 2.29
C ARG A 170 -13.41 -3.66 3.68
N LEU A 171 -13.43 -2.35 3.84
CA LEU A 171 -13.22 -1.69 5.13
C LEU A 171 -14.29 -2.13 6.14
N ILE A 172 -13.87 -2.58 7.32
CA ILE A 172 -14.72 -2.99 8.44
C ILE A 172 -14.79 -1.86 9.48
N SER A 173 -13.63 -1.32 9.85
CA SER A 173 -13.52 -0.27 10.88
C SER A 173 -12.27 0.57 10.72
N THR A 174 -12.30 1.76 11.31
CA THR A 174 -11.14 2.65 11.47
C THR A 174 -11.13 3.15 12.91
N TYR A 175 -9.94 3.20 13.53
CA TYR A 175 -9.76 3.73 14.87
C TYR A 175 -8.40 4.43 15.02
N ASP A 176 -8.33 5.43 15.90
CA ASP A 176 -7.11 6.14 16.28
C ASP A 176 -6.28 5.27 17.23
N GLU A 177 -4.96 5.30 17.10
CA GLU A 177 -4.01 4.69 18.05
C GLU A 177 -3.66 5.63 19.20
#